data_89511bf691eee81f0d0ef64bb8126667
#
_entry.id   89511bf691eee81f0d0ef64bb8126667
#
_cell.length_a   1.000
_cell.length_b   1.000
_cell.length_c   1.000
_cell.angle_alpha   90.00
_cell.angle_beta   90.00
_cell.angle_gamma   90.00
#
_symmetry.space_group_name_H-M   'P 1'
#
loop_
_entity.id
_entity.type
_entity.pdbx_description
1 polymer ?
#
loop_
_entity_poly.entity_id
_entity_poly.type
_entity_poly.pdbx_seq_one_letter_code
_entity_poly.pdbx_strand_id
1 'polypeptide(L)'
;MKETQIALLRGINVGGHRKLPMADLRRIWCGLGAKNPRTYIQSGNAVYEGNLGSHKISAAIEAEFGFRAQTMVLSADQLIKAADNVPFNTDTPKLVHLYFLGEQPDIDPATLSDDANAEEEWLLGDCVFYLHTPNGYGSSKLAERLERRLGVAATARNWNTVSKLVSMATGA
;
A
#
# COMPACT_ATOMS: atom_id res chain seq x y z
N MET A 1 14.69 16.13 13.07
CA MET A 1 14.95 15.47 11.77
C MET A 1 13.66 15.42 10.97
N LYS A 2 13.74 15.62 9.68
CA LYS A 2 12.58 15.47 8.82
C LYS A 2 12.34 13.99 8.57
N GLU A 3 11.20 13.52 9.00
CA GLU A 3 10.81 12.12 8.80
C GLU A 3 10.33 11.92 7.36
N THR A 4 10.88 10.90 6.70
CA THR A 4 10.38 10.47 5.39
C THR A 4 9.16 9.58 5.61
N GLN A 5 8.06 9.94 4.97
CA GLN A 5 6.80 9.21 5.03
C GLN A 5 6.37 8.73 3.65
N ILE A 6 5.61 7.68 3.64
CA ILE A 6 5.00 7.10 2.44
C ILE A 6 3.48 7.10 2.62
N ALA A 7 2.77 7.67 1.67
CA ALA A 7 1.32 7.56 1.61
C ALA A 7 0.90 6.59 0.49
N LEU A 8 0.00 5.69 0.84
CA LEU A 8 -0.60 4.74 -0.07
C LEU A 8 -2.09 5.07 -0.18
N LEU A 9 -2.52 5.50 -1.36
CA LEU A 9 -3.93 5.77 -1.65
C LEU A 9 -4.57 4.54 -2.26
N ARG A 10 -5.85 4.38 -2.04
CA ARG A 10 -6.63 3.27 -2.54
C ARG A 10 -7.85 3.76 -3.31
N GLY A 11 -8.18 3.08 -4.41
CA GLY A 11 -9.40 3.31 -5.15
C GLY A 11 -9.43 4.61 -5.95
N ILE A 12 -8.27 5.16 -6.32
CA ILE A 12 -8.16 6.30 -7.22
C ILE A 12 -7.76 5.83 -8.63
N ASN A 13 -8.14 6.61 -9.65
CA ASN A 13 -7.79 6.36 -11.05
C ASN A 13 -8.18 4.95 -11.55
N VAL A 14 -9.26 4.39 -11.05
CA VAL A 14 -9.70 3.04 -11.39
C VAL A 14 -10.97 3.10 -12.26
N GLY A 15 -10.94 2.41 -13.39
CA GLY A 15 -12.11 2.29 -14.27
C GLY A 15 -12.69 3.62 -14.78
N GLY A 16 -11.86 4.65 -14.91
CA GLY A 16 -12.30 6.00 -15.31
C GLY A 16 -12.97 6.80 -14.19
N HIS A 17 -13.08 6.26 -12.99
CA HIS A 17 -13.65 6.92 -11.82
C HIS A 17 -12.56 7.46 -10.89
N ARG A 18 -12.91 8.44 -10.04
CA ARG A 18 -12.06 9.03 -9.02
C ARG A 18 -10.72 9.47 -9.59
N LYS A 19 -10.77 10.21 -10.70
CA LYS A 19 -9.57 10.71 -11.38
C LYS A 19 -8.82 11.71 -10.51
N LEU A 20 -7.57 11.42 -10.25
CA LEU A 20 -6.67 12.26 -9.46
C LEU A 20 -5.31 12.27 -10.16
N PRO A 21 -5.00 13.31 -10.96
CA PRO A 21 -3.70 13.42 -11.62
C PRO A 21 -2.56 13.50 -10.61
N MET A 22 -1.42 12.88 -10.90
CA MET A 22 -0.27 12.86 -9.99
C MET A 22 0.30 14.25 -9.73
N ALA A 23 0.20 15.16 -10.71
CA ALA A 23 0.60 16.56 -10.51
C ALA A 23 -0.26 17.28 -9.45
N ASP A 24 -1.57 17.03 -9.45
CA ASP A 24 -2.48 17.58 -8.44
C ASP A 24 -2.21 16.93 -7.06
N LEU A 25 -1.91 15.65 -7.04
CA LEU A 25 -1.55 14.95 -5.81
C LEU A 25 -0.31 15.59 -5.17
N ARG A 26 0.75 15.85 -5.94
CA ARG A 26 1.96 16.52 -5.44
C ARG A 26 1.65 17.95 -4.95
N ARG A 27 0.80 18.67 -5.66
CA ARG A 27 0.37 20.03 -5.27
C ARG A 27 -0.37 20.01 -3.94
N ILE A 28 -1.25 19.04 -3.72
CA ILE A 28 -1.96 18.85 -2.44
C ILE A 28 -0.96 18.62 -1.30
N TRP A 29 0.03 17.75 -1.49
CA TRP A 29 1.06 17.50 -0.48
C TRP A 29 1.85 18.76 -0.13
N CYS A 30 2.26 19.53 -1.12
CA CYS A 30 2.92 20.83 -0.88
C CYS A 30 2.01 21.79 -0.11
N GLY A 31 0.74 21.88 -0.46
CA GLY A 31 -0.25 22.71 0.23
C GLY A 31 -0.48 22.32 1.69
N LEU A 32 -0.29 21.04 2.02
CA LEU A 32 -0.36 20.53 3.38
C LEU A 32 0.96 20.69 4.16
N GLY A 33 2.00 21.26 3.55
CA GLY A 33 3.29 21.54 4.18
C GLY A 33 4.33 20.41 4.04
N ALA A 34 4.06 19.38 3.26
CA ALA A 34 5.05 18.36 2.93
C ALA A 34 6.16 18.94 2.06
N LYS A 35 7.37 18.43 2.26
CA LYS A 35 8.53 18.79 1.45
C LYS A 35 8.90 17.66 0.51
N ASN A 36 9.39 18.03 -0.68
CA ASN A 36 9.87 17.09 -1.69
C ASN A 36 8.89 15.94 -2.02
N PRO A 37 7.58 16.19 -2.22
CA PRO A 37 6.65 15.13 -2.55
C PRO A 37 6.98 14.56 -3.93
N ARG A 38 7.13 13.25 -3.99
CA ARG A 38 7.36 12.48 -5.22
C ARG A 38 6.30 11.40 -5.31
N THR A 39 5.77 11.17 -6.48
CA THR A 39 4.73 10.18 -6.72
C THR A 39 5.24 9.05 -7.61
N TYR A 40 4.67 7.88 -7.47
CA TYR A 40 4.98 6.72 -8.28
C TYR A 40 3.69 6.04 -8.73
N ILE A 41 3.52 5.93 -10.04
CA ILE A 41 2.36 5.38 -10.76
C ILE A 41 1.00 5.94 -10.33
N GLN A 42 -0.02 5.71 -11.15
CA GLN A 42 -1.37 6.28 -11.03
C GLN A 42 -2.21 5.69 -9.89
N SER A 43 -1.79 4.58 -9.29
CA SER A 43 -2.50 3.96 -8.17
C SER A 43 -2.41 4.76 -6.87
N GLY A 44 -1.57 5.80 -6.82
CA GLY A 44 -1.51 6.72 -5.69
C GLY A 44 -0.49 6.32 -4.64
N ASN A 45 0.79 6.45 -4.98
CA ASN A 45 1.91 6.27 -4.05
C ASN A 45 2.67 7.58 -3.97
N ALA A 46 2.92 8.08 -2.77
CA ALA A 46 3.70 9.28 -2.55
C ALA A 46 4.77 9.08 -1.48
N VAL A 47 5.95 9.61 -1.73
CA VAL A 47 7.05 9.69 -0.77
C VAL A 47 7.33 11.16 -0.50
N TYR A 48 7.37 11.58 0.74
CA TYR A 48 7.53 12.98 1.12
C TYR A 48 8.22 13.12 2.48
N GLU A 49 8.71 14.33 2.75
CA GLU A 49 9.26 14.70 4.05
C GLU A 49 8.22 15.51 4.83
N GLY A 50 7.97 15.14 6.06
CA GLY A 50 7.04 15.84 6.95
C GLY A 50 6.28 14.89 7.85
N ASN A 51 5.27 15.43 8.52
CA ASN A 51 4.38 14.66 9.39
C ASN A 51 2.92 14.93 9.01
N LEU A 52 2.45 14.24 7.96
CA LEU A 52 1.07 14.33 7.51
C LEU A 52 0.33 13.05 7.82
N GLY A 53 -0.69 13.14 8.65
CA GLY A 53 -1.58 12.02 8.92
C GLY A 53 -2.53 11.73 7.76
N SER A 54 -2.97 10.48 7.63
CA SER A 54 -3.89 10.00 6.60
C SER A 54 -5.19 10.81 6.51
N HIS A 55 -5.71 11.24 7.65
CA HIS A 55 -6.96 12.03 7.71
C HIS A 55 -6.83 13.38 7.01
N LYS A 56 -5.72 14.10 7.20
CA LYS A 56 -5.47 15.40 6.55
C LYS A 56 -5.39 15.25 5.04
N ILE A 57 -4.73 14.21 4.57
CA ILE A 57 -4.58 13.90 3.15
C ILE A 57 -5.94 13.58 2.53
N SER A 58 -6.69 12.68 3.14
CA SER A 58 -8.01 12.29 2.67
C SER A 58 -8.98 13.48 2.63
N ALA A 59 -8.95 14.33 3.66
CA ALA A 59 -9.80 15.51 3.72
C ALA A 59 -9.45 16.55 2.63
N ALA A 60 -8.17 16.76 2.35
CA ALA A 60 -7.73 17.67 1.30
C ALA A 60 -8.15 17.18 -0.11
N ILE A 61 -8.07 15.89 -0.35
CA ILE A 61 -8.53 15.28 -1.61
C ILE A 61 -10.06 15.43 -1.74
N GLU A 62 -10.80 15.15 -0.67
CA GLU A 62 -12.26 15.28 -0.66
C GLU A 62 -12.71 16.71 -0.91
N ALA A 63 -12.05 17.69 -0.31
CA ALA A 63 -12.36 19.12 -0.48
C ALA A 63 -12.18 19.59 -1.92
N GLU A 64 -11.19 19.07 -2.65
CA GLU A 64 -10.86 19.50 -4.00
C GLU A 64 -11.53 18.65 -5.09
N PHE A 65 -11.62 17.33 -4.90
CA PHE A 65 -12.09 16.39 -5.92
C PHE A 65 -13.49 15.80 -5.65
N GLY A 66 -14.06 16.05 -4.47
CA GLY A 66 -15.41 15.61 -4.12
C GLY A 66 -15.52 14.11 -3.78
N PHE A 67 -14.41 13.39 -3.65
CA PHE A 67 -14.39 12.01 -3.17
C PHE A 67 -13.33 11.79 -2.10
N ARG A 68 -13.60 10.91 -1.16
CA ARG A 68 -12.66 10.54 -0.12
C ARG A 68 -11.79 9.36 -0.57
N ALA A 69 -10.49 9.58 -0.70
CA ALA A 69 -9.54 8.52 -0.98
C ALA A 69 -9.11 7.87 0.35
N GLN A 70 -9.27 6.57 0.45
CA GLN A 70 -8.71 5.82 1.58
C GLN A 70 -7.19 5.91 1.52
N THR A 71 -6.58 6.42 2.58
CA THR A 71 -5.15 6.71 2.64
C THR A 71 -4.52 6.04 3.84
N MET A 72 -3.39 5.38 3.61
CA MET A 72 -2.54 4.82 4.66
C MET A 72 -1.19 5.50 4.63
N VAL A 73 -0.67 5.88 5.79
CA VAL A 73 0.63 6.53 5.92
C VAL A 73 1.56 5.63 6.72
N LEU A 74 2.75 5.42 6.17
CA LEU A 74 3.83 4.64 6.78
C LEU A 74 5.05 5.53 6.97
N SER A 75 5.85 5.26 8.01
CA SER A 75 7.22 5.76 8.05
C SER A 75 8.10 4.99 7.07
N ALA A 76 9.23 5.58 6.67
CA ALA A 76 10.22 4.88 5.85
C ALA A 76 10.70 3.59 6.54
N ASP A 77 10.92 3.63 7.85
CA ASP A 77 11.36 2.47 8.63
C ASP A 77 10.33 1.33 8.61
N GLN A 78 9.04 1.63 8.70
CA GLN A 78 7.98 0.64 8.58
C GLN A 78 7.96 -0.03 7.20
N LEU A 79 8.11 0.77 6.14
CA LEU A 79 8.18 0.25 4.78
C LEU A 79 9.40 -0.64 4.57
N ILE A 80 10.57 -0.19 5.00
CA ILE A 80 11.84 -0.91 4.86
C ILE A 80 11.78 -2.23 5.65
N LYS A 81 11.32 -2.19 6.89
CA LYS A 81 11.14 -3.39 7.71
C LYS A 81 10.21 -4.41 7.05
N ALA A 82 9.10 -3.95 6.49
CA ALA A 82 8.18 -4.83 5.78
C ALA A 82 8.83 -5.45 4.53
N ALA A 83 9.59 -4.66 3.77
CA ALA A 83 10.30 -5.13 2.58
C ALA A 83 11.39 -6.15 2.91
N ASP A 84 12.17 -5.91 3.98
CA ASP A 84 13.26 -6.79 4.40
C ASP A 84 12.77 -8.16 4.91
N ASN A 85 11.53 -8.24 5.33
CA ASN A 85 10.93 -9.47 5.87
C ASN A 85 10.07 -10.27 4.87
N VAL A 86 10.11 -9.94 3.58
CA VAL A 86 9.41 -10.74 2.55
C VAL A 86 9.93 -12.18 2.56
N PRO A 87 9.06 -13.17 2.81
CA PRO A 87 9.50 -14.56 2.96
C PRO A 87 9.60 -15.34 1.65
N PHE A 88 9.31 -14.68 0.52
CA PHE A 88 9.21 -15.33 -0.80
C PHE A 88 10.31 -14.88 -1.74
N ASN A 89 10.58 -15.71 -2.76
CA ASN A 89 11.36 -15.30 -3.92
C ASN A 89 10.64 -14.17 -4.68
N THR A 90 11.36 -13.11 -5.02
CA THR A 90 10.82 -11.92 -5.69
C THR A 90 11.24 -11.79 -7.16
N ASP A 91 11.73 -12.87 -7.78
CA ASP A 91 12.18 -12.88 -9.18
C ASP A 91 11.04 -12.59 -10.17
N THR A 92 9.81 -12.91 -9.77
CA THR A 92 8.59 -12.51 -10.50
C THR A 92 7.78 -11.55 -9.63
N PRO A 93 8.14 -10.24 -9.62
CA PRO A 93 7.62 -9.28 -8.62
C PRO A 93 6.10 -9.11 -8.62
N LYS A 94 5.46 -9.26 -9.77
CA LYS A 94 4.00 -9.14 -9.89
C LYS A 94 3.21 -10.24 -9.17
N LEU A 95 3.87 -11.32 -8.77
CA LEU A 95 3.25 -12.44 -8.05
C LEU A 95 3.37 -12.32 -6.53
N VAL A 96 4.14 -11.35 -6.03
CA VAL A 96 4.33 -11.10 -4.60
C VAL A 96 3.66 -9.79 -4.24
N HIS A 97 2.77 -9.83 -3.25
CA HIS A 97 2.04 -8.67 -2.75
C HIS A 97 2.24 -8.51 -1.25
N LEU A 98 2.42 -7.27 -0.82
CA LEU A 98 2.37 -6.86 0.57
C LEU A 98 1.07 -6.10 0.80
N TYR A 99 0.34 -6.50 1.84
CA TYR A 99 -0.83 -5.79 2.35
C TYR A 99 -0.40 -5.04 3.59
N PHE A 100 -0.38 -3.73 3.52
CA PHE A 100 -0.15 -2.88 4.69
C PHE A 100 -1.47 -2.74 5.44
N LEU A 101 -1.45 -3.00 6.74
CA LEU A 101 -2.64 -3.11 7.56
C LEU A 101 -2.76 -1.91 8.50
N GLY A 102 -3.99 -1.41 8.68
CA GLY A 102 -4.26 -0.30 9.58
C GLY A 102 -4.08 -0.66 11.06
N GLU A 103 -4.27 -1.94 11.38
CA GLU A 103 -4.05 -2.50 12.71
C GLU A 103 -3.73 -3.99 12.59
N GLN A 104 -3.22 -4.58 13.67
CA GLN A 104 -2.96 -6.02 13.69
C GLN A 104 -4.29 -6.79 13.71
N PRO A 105 -4.55 -7.68 12.74
CA PRO A 105 -5.80 -8.44 12.71
C PRO A 105 -5.82 -9.52 13.79
N ASP A 106 -6.99 -9.77 14.32
CA ASP A 106 -7.25 -10.89 15.24
C ASP A 106 -7.79 -12.09 14.45
N ILE A 107 -6.89 -12.82 13.82
CA ILE A 107 -7.21 -13.98 12.99
C ILE A 107 -6.12 -15.05 13.12
N ASP A 108 -6.54 -16.33 13.08
CA ASP A 108 -5.60 -17.43 12.84
C ASP A 108 -5.32 -17.53 11.33
N PRO A 109 -4.09 -17.22 10.87
CA PRO A 109 -3.77 -17.24 9.44
C PRO A 109 -3.97 -18.62 8.78
N ALA A 110 -3.93 -19.71 9.54
CA ALA A 110 -4.16 -21.05 9.00
C ALA A 110 -5.57 -21.22 8.40
N THR A 111 -6.56 -20.46 8.89
CA THR A 111 -7.93 -20.51 8.36
C THR A 111 -8.06 -19.96 6.96
N LEU A 112 -7.07 -19.22 6.46
CA LEU A 112 -7.04 -18.69 5.11
C LEU A 112 -6.84 -19.77 4.04
N SER A 113 -6.40 -20.95 4.43
CA SER A 113 -6.27 -22.11 3.54
C SER A 113 -7.59 -22.50 2.85
N ASP A 114 -8.73 -22.15 3.45
CA ASP A 114 -10.05 -22.41 2.86
C ASP A 114 -10.28 -21.64 1.54
N ASP A 115 -9.63 -20.52 1.37
CA ASP A 115 -9.73 -19.68 0.17
C ASP A 115 -8.51 -19.79 -0.74
N ALA A 116 -7.40 -20.34 -0.27
CA ALA A 116 -6.17 -20.46 -1.02
C ALA A 116 -6.16 -21.69 -1.94
N ASN A 117 -5.47 -21.58 -3.07
CA ASN A 117 -5.09 -22.79 -3.82
C ASN A 117 -3.81 -23.41 -3.21
N ALA A 118 -3.50 -24.65 -3.63
CA ALA A 118 -2.42 -25.43 -3.03
C ALA A 118 -1.01 -24.84 -3.21
N GLU A 119 -0.83 -23.93 -4.16
CA GLU A 119 0.47 -23.32 -4.49
C GLU A 119 0.65 -21.93 -3.90
N GLU A 120 -0.42 -21.34 -3.38
CA GLU A 120 -0.36 -20.02 -2.73
C GLU A 120 0.28 -20.13 -1.36
N GLU A 121 1.11 -19.14 -1.05
CA GLU A 121 1.80 -19.04 0.24
C GLU A 121 1.53 -17.66 0.85
N TRP A 122 1.43 -17.61 2.16
CA TRP A 122 1.21 -16.35 2.89
C TRP A 122 1.87 -16.36 4.25
N LEU A 123 2.09 -15.16 4.77
CA LEU A 123 2.59 -14.94 6.13
C LEU A 123 1.96 -13.67 6.69
N LEU A 124 1.39 -13.75 7.88
CA LEU A 124 0.99 -12.58 8.65
C LEU A 124 2.17 -12.11 9.51
N GLY A 125 2.66 -10.91 9.22
CA GLY A 125 3.68 -10.23 10.01
C GLY A 125 3.08 -9.15 10.93
N ASP A 126 3.92 -8.24 11.38
CA ASP A 126 3.53 -7.12 12.23
C ASP A 126 2.91 -5.99 11.38
N CYS A 127 1.59 -5.88 11.42
CA CYS A 127 0.80 -4.97 10.58
C CYS A 127 1.09 -5.04 9.08
N VAL A 128 1.55 -6.20 8.61
CA VAL A 128 1.76 -6.50 7.20
C VAL A 128 1.41 -7.95 6.91
N PHE A 129 0.77 -8.18 5.77
CA PHE A 129 0.46 -9.52 5.29
C PHE A 129 1.16 -9.74 3.95
N TYR A 130 1.86 -10.84 3.83
CA TYR A 130 2.59 -11.24 2.63
C TYR A 130 1.84 -12.31 1.89
N LEU A 131 1.68 -12.16 0.58
CA LEU A 131 0.97 -13.12 -0.27
C LEU A 131 1.77 -13.40 -1.53
N HIS A 132 1.99 -14.69 -1.82
CA HIS A 132 2.55 -15.16 -3.07
C HIS A 132 1.50 -15.94 -3.86
N THR A 133 1.23 -15.51 -5.08
CA THR A 133 0.21 -16.10 -5.97
C THR A 133 0.85 -16.56 -7.28
N PRO A 134 1.48 -17.75 -7.32
CA PRO A 134 2.24 -18.20 -8.49
C PRO A 134 1.41 -18.34 -9.77
N ASN A 135 0.10 -18.56 -9.64
CA ASN A 135 -0.83 -18.68 -10.77
C ASN A 135 -1.50 -17.34 -11.16
N GLY A 136 -1.07 -16.23 -10.55
CA GLY A 136 -1.58 -14.90 -10.83
C GLY A 136 -2.43 -14.33 -9.71
N TYR A 137 -2.22 -13.05 -9.44
CA TYR A 137 -2.95 -12.32 -8.39
C TYR A 137 -4.44 -12.15 -8.72
N GLY A 138 -4.74 -11.81 -9.97
CA GLY A 138 -6.13 -11.55 -10.40
C GLY A 138 -7.05 -12.79 -10.40
N SER A 139 -6.48 -13.99 -10.39
CA SER A 139 -7.22 -15.26 -10.32
C SER A 139 -7.27 -15.87 -8.91
N SER A 140 -6.63 -15.23 -7.93
CA SER A 140 -6.58 -15.72 -6.56
C SER A 140 -7.86 -15.39 -5.80
N LYS A 141 -8.57 -16.41 -5.37
CA LYS A 141 -9.71 -16.30 -4.46
C LYS A 141 -9.31 -15.73 -3.10
N LEU A 142 -8.12 -16.14 -2.61
CA LEU A 142 -7.60 -15.64 -1.36
C LEU A 142 -7.36 -14.12 -1.46
N ALA A 143 -6.68 -13.65 -2.51
CA ALA A 143 -6.45 -12.23 -2.73
C ALA A 143 -7.75 -11.43 -2.78
N GLU A 144 -8.78 -11.93 -3.48
CA GLU A 144 -10.09 -11.28 -3.59
C GLU A 144 -10.79 -11.12 -2.23
N ARG A 145 -10.63 -12.10 -1.34
CA ARG A 145 -11.35 -12.15 -0.06
C ARG A 145 -10.54 -11.66 1.13
N LEU A 146 -9.25 -11.46 0.95
CA LEU A 146 -8.30 -11.28 2.05
C LEU A 146 -8.66 -10.13 2.99
N GLU A 147 -8.98 -8.96 2.46
CA GLU A 147 -9.33 -7.81 3.29
C GLU A 147 -10.54 -8.10 4.19
N ARG A 148 -11.56 -8.71 3.63
CA ARG A 148 -12.75 -9.12 4.40
C ARG A 148 -12.41 -10.17 5.45
N ARG A 149 -11.53 -11.12 5.11
CA ARG A 149 -11.10 -12.17 6.04
C ARG A 149 -10.25 -11.61 7.18
N LEU A 150 -9.40 -10.63 6.90
CA LEU A 150 -8.58 -9.97 7.92
C LEU A 150 -9.43 -9.06 8.84
N GLY A 151 -10.52 -8.50 8.32
CA GLY A 151 -11.42 -7.64 9.09
C GLY A 151 -10.82 -6.29 9.49
N VAL A 152 -9.71 -5.88 8.87
CA VAL A 152 -9.02 -4.61 9.11
C VAL A 152 -8.78 -3.90 7.78
N ALA A 153 -8.58 -2.57 7.83
CA ALA A 153 -8.22 -1.81 6.65
C ALA A 153 -6.86 -2.29 6.09
N ALA A 154 -6.81 -2.55 4.79
CA ALA A 154 -5.63 -3.04 4.12
C ALA A 154 -5.41 -2.34 2.78
N THR A 155 -4.15 -2.11 2.42
CA THR A 155 -3.76 -1.57 1.12
C THR A 155 -2.67 -2.44 0.53
N ALA A 156 -2.96 -3.06 -0.61
CA ALA A 156 -2.03 -3.97 -1.28
C ALA A 156 -1.14 -3.26 -2.30
N ARG A 157 0.12 -3.66 -2.34
CA ARG A 157 1.07 -3.28 -3.39
C ARG A 157 1.90 -4.49 -3.80
N ASN A 158 2.15 -4.66 -5.09
CA ASN A 158 3.06 -5.70 -5.55
C ASN A 158 4.51 -5.32 -5.27
N TRP A 159 5.41 -6.29 -5.39
CA TRP A 159 6.82 -6.11 -5.08
C TRP A 159 7.50 -5.05 -5.95
N ASN A 160 7.11 -4.88 -7.22
CA ASN A 160 7.63 -3.80 -8.05
C ASN A 160 7.42 -2.43 -7.40
N THR A 161 6.21 -2.18 -6.93
CA THR A 161 5.86 -0.93 -6.28
C THR A 161 6.57 -0.78 -4.93
N VAL A 162 6.57 -1.82 -4.12
CA VAL A 162 7.21 -1.79 -2.79
C VAL A 162 8.70 -1.51 -2.90
N SER A 163 9.42 -2.24 -3.76
CA SER A 163 10.86 -2.05 -3.97
C SER A 163 11.19 -0.66 -4.51
N LYS A 164 10.34 -0.13 -5.40
CA LYS A 164 10.51 1.24 -5.91
C LYS A 164 10.30 2.29 -4.82
N LEU A 165 9.30 2.11 -3.96
CA LEU A 165 9.05 3.02 -2.84
C LEU A 165 10.19 2.99 -1.82
N VAL A 166 10.76 1.83 -1.54
CA VAL A 166 11.97 1.70 -0.70
C VAL A 166 13.13 2.50 -1.31
N SER A 167 13.40 2.32 -2.60
CA SER A 167 14.43 3.08 -3.32
C SER A 167 14.19 4.59 -3.23
N MET A 168 12.96 5.05 -3.44
CA MET A 168 12.60 6.47 -3.33
C MET A 168 12.76 7.01 -1.90
N ALA A 169 12.43 6.22 -0.89
CA ALA A 169 12.52 6.62 0.51
C ALA A 169 13.97 6.69 1.02
N THR A 170 14.84 5.83 0.50
CA THR A 170 16.26 5.76 0.90
C THR A 170 17.18 6.61 0.03
N GLY A 171 16.71 7.11 -1.10
CA GLY A 171 17.53 7.83 -2.07
C GLY A 171 18.46 6.93 -2.90
N ALA A 172 18.19 5.65 -2.86
CA ALA A 172 19.01 4.65 -3.57
C ALA A 172 18.57 4.45 -5.03
#